data_91977af373b5d11b2a2114b2f803780c
#
_entry.id   91977af373b5d11b2a2114b2f803780c
#
_cell.length_a   1.000
_cell.length_b   1.000
_cell.length_c   1.000
_cell.angle_alpha   90.00
_cell.angle_beta   90.00
_cell.angle_gamma   90.00
#
_symmetry.space_group_name_H-M   'P 1'
#
loop_
_entity.id
_entity.type
_entity.pdbx_description
1 polymer ?
#
loop_
_entity_poly.entity_id
_entity_poly.type
_entity_poly.pdbx_seq_one_letter_code
_entity_poly.pdbx_strand_id
1 'polypeptide(L)'
;MKKFIRLSEEAQSTLNGKSILVYPETAFPITSYHHKELYRELLDWSGDKTLLLGIPYFDGGNYYNSMELIQNGKSLARYAKEHLVPFGEYVPSLPFLSYFEEILAQYGGAYTSGKNEKGIIDFRFQDKTVSVLPLICYEAIFPELTWKRLQGNSAHVLLNVSNDAWYDKTSAPYQHLYSAVMRSVESGLPMIRASNTGISAFIDKYGQIQMQTELFTDESLTMPLAVRTYEPTVFIGLAPYLPYIGIVLFGFLQMFGVLRHRLETPHGGKDRAGTD
;
A
#
# COMPACT_ATOMS: atom_id res chain seq x y z
N MET A 1 0.27 4.49 21.70
CA MET A 1 0.95 3.29 22.19
C MET A 1 0.11 2.48 23.17
N LYS A 2 -0.19 2.96 24.40
CA LYS A 2 -0.95 2.20 25.43
C LYS A 2 -2.29 1.61 24.93
N LYS A 3 -3.05 2.35 24.12
CA LYS A 3 -4.31 1.91 23.54
C LYS A 3 -4.13 0.67 22.64
N PHE A 4 -3.15 0.67 21.74
CA PHE A 4 -2.87 -0.46 20.87
C PHE A 4 -2.43 -1.70 21.64
N ILE A 5 -1.59 -1.51 22.68
CA ILE A 5 -1.18 -2.59 23.56
C ILE A 5 -2.40 -3.22 24.23
N ARG A 6 -3.28 -2.43 24.85
CA ARG A 6 -4.51 -2.89 25.49
C ARG A 6 -5.40 -3.69 24.54
N LEU A 7 -5.71 -3.15 23.35
CA LEU A 7 -6.53 -3.83 22.35
C LEU A 7 -5.92 -5.18 21.91
N SER A 8 -4.59 -5.25 21.83
CA SER A 8 -3.89 -6.50 21.48
C SER A 8 -3.98 -7.54 22.60
N GLU A 9 -3.84 -7.12 23.84
CA GLU A 9 -3.94 -8.02 25.00
C GLU A 9 -5.38 -8.55 25.14
N GLU A 10 -6.39 -7.69 24.97
CA GLU A 10 -7.79 -8.07 24.93
C GLU A 10 -8.06 -9.09 23.81
N ALA A 11 -7.59 -8.82 22.58
CA ALA A 11 -7.75 -9.77 21.48
C ALA A 11 -7.04 -11.10 21.72
N GLN A 12 -5.80 -11.06 22.22
CA GLN A 12 -5.02 -12.27 22.49
C GLN A 12 -5.63 -13.14 23.60
N SER A 13 -6.29 -12.52 24.60
CA SER A 13 -6.94 -13.25 25.68
C SER A 13 -8.07 -14.18 25.21
N THR A 14 -8.63 -13.90 24.02
CA THR A 14 -9.71 -14.70 23.41
C THR A 14 -9.20 -15.77 22.44
N LEU A 15 -7.87 -15.77 22.14
CA LEU A 15 -7.27 -16.66 21.15
C LEU A 15 -6.58 -17.84 21.80
N ASN A 16 -6.85 -19.03 21.27
CA ASN A 16 -6.11 -20.25 21.61
C ASN A 16 -4.94 -20.41 20.64
N GLY A 17 -3.76 -19.91 21.03
CA GLY A 17 -2.54 -20.09 20.24
C GLY A 17 -1.81 -18.79 19.84
N LYS A 18 -0.74 -18.96 19.04
CA LYS A 18 0.08 -17.84 18.58
C LYS A 18 -0.63 -17.06 17.49
N SER A 19 -0.48 -15.75 17.53
CA SER A 19 -1.06 -14.83 16.56
C SER A 19 0.02 -13.86 16.00
N ILE A 20 -0.25 -13.33 14.82
CA ILE A 20 0.48 -12.21 14.22
C ILE A 20 -0.33 -10.95 14.52
N LEU A 21 0.27 -10.02 15.21
CA LEU A 21 -0.35 -8.74 15.54
C LEU A 21 0.03 -7.70 14.50
N VAL A 22 -0.97 -7.06 13.92
CA VAL A 22 -0.80 -6.02 12.91
C VAL A 22 -1.29 -4.69 13.44
N TYR A 23 -0.44 -3.67 13.35
CA TYR A 23 -0.75 -2.32 13.82
C TYR A 23 -0.76 -1.32 12.68
N PRO A 24 -1.58 -0.26 12.79
CA PRO A 24 -1.65 0.80 11.79
C PRO A 24 -0.33 1.53 11.53
N GLU A 25 -0.32 2.35 10.49
CA GLU A 25 0.75 3.29 10.19
C GLU A 25 0.99 4.23 11.38
N THR A 26 2.26 4.40 11.75
CA THR A 26 2.70 5.27 12.85
C THR A 26 1.98 4.99 14.19
N ALA A 27 1.55 3.73 14.40
CA ALA A 27 0.91 3.32 15.67
C ALA A 27 1.82 3.53 16.88
N PHE A 28 3.13 3.42 16.64
CA PHE A 28 4.18 3.67 17.63
C PHE A 28 5.05 4.83 17.11
N PRO A 29 4.74 6.09 17.50
CA PRO A 29 5.46 7.27 16.99
C PRO A 29 6.80 7.46 17.72
N ILE A 30 7.62 6.43 17.73
CA ILE A 30 8.94 6.38 18.35
C ILE A 30 9.96 5.87 17.32
N THR A 31 11.21 6.30 17.45
CA THR A 31 12.31 5.77 16.65
C THR A 31 13.32 5.07 17.56
N SER A 32 13.95 4.02 17.08
CA SER A 32 15.03 3.34 17.80
C SER A 32 16.22 4.25 18.07
N TYR A 33 16.39 5.33 17.31
CA TYR A 33 17.47 6.29 17.46
C TYR A 33 17.19 7.35 18.54
N HIS A 34 16.03 8.02 18.47
CA HIS A 34 15.70 9.14 19.39
C HIS A 34 15.01 8.69 20.68
N HIS A 35 14.36 7.53 20.68
CA HIS A 35 13.57 7.02 21.81
C HIS A 35 14.05 5.63 22.23
N LYS A 36 15.35 5.49 22.48
CA LYS A 36 16.00 4.19 22.74
C LYS A 36 15.37 3.38 23.86
N GLU A 37 14.97 4.04 24.94
CA GLU A 37 14.36 3.38 26.10
C GLU A 37 12.95 2.85 25.74
N LEU A 38 12.09 3.70 25.18
CA LEU A 38 10.76 3.30 24.76
C LEU A 38 10.78 2.21 23.67
N TYR A 39 11.77 2.28 22.78
CA TYR A 39 11.93 1.23 21.77
C TYR A 39 12.38 -0.09 22.39
N ARG A 40 13.26 -0.05 23.40
CA ARG A 40 13.64 -1.25 24.16
C ARG A 40 12.45 -1.82 24.93
N GLU A 41 11.65 -0.99 25.59
CA GLU A 41 10.42 -1.40 26.26
C GLU A 41 9.43 -2.08 25.28
N LEU A 42 9.33 -1.57 24.04
CA LEU A 42 8.52 -2.19 22.99
C LEU A 42 9.06 -3.58 22.61
N LEU A 43 10.38 -3.75 22.47
CA LEU A 43 11.00 -5.04 22.17
C LEU A 43 10.79 -6.02 23.34
N ASP A 44 10.98 -5.57 24.59
CA ASP A 44 10.78 -6.39 25.79
C ASP A 44 9.29 -6.82 25.91
N TRP A 45 8.36 -5.90 25.70
CA TRP A 45 6.93 -6.19 25.69
C TRP A 45 6.55 -7.17 24.56
N SER A 46 7.21 -7.10 23.42
CA SER A 46 6.93 -8.01 22.30
C SER A 46 7.17 -9.46 22.69
N GLY A 47 8.14 -9.76 23.56
CA GLY A 47 8.38 -11.11 24.10
C GLY A 47 8.45 -12.14 22.98
N ASP A 48 7.59 -13.17 23.05
CA ASP A 48 7.47 -14.24 22.04
C ASP A 48 6.46 -13.92 20.91
N LYS A 49 5.88 -12.72 20.92
CA LYS A 49 4.89 -12.27 19.92
C LYS A 49 5.55 -12.01 18.56
N THR A 50 4.73 -12.06 17.54
CA THR A 50 5.09 -11.59 16.18
C THR A 50 4.29 -10.35 15.86
N LEU A 51 4.97 -9.23 15.63
CA LEU A 51 4.38 -7.92 15.38
C LEU A 51 4.76 -7.42 13.99
N LEU A 52 3.78 -6.90 13.26
CA LEU A 52 3.97 -6.10 12.05
C LEU A 52 3.38 -4.72 12.34
N LEU A 53 4.21 -3.71 12.47
CA LEU A 53 3.78 -2.43 12.99
C LEU A 53 4.32 -1.23 12.22
N GLY A 54 3.46 -0.22 12.06
CA GLY A 54 3.85 1.09 11.53
C GLY A 54 4.65 1.87 12.56
N ILE A 55 5.91 2.14 12.25
CA ILE A 55 6.84 2.85 13.13
C ILE A 55 7.79 3.72 12.30
N PRO A 56 8.06 4.98 12.68
CA PRO A 56 9.07 5.78 12.03
C PRO A 56 10.47 5.18 12.24
N TYR A 57 11.30 5.29 11.22
CA TYR A 57 12.67 4.84 11.26
C TYR A 57 13.63 5.98 10.92
N PHE A 58 14.77 6.05 11.61
CA PHE A 58 15.80 7.04 11.35
C PHE A 58 17.12 6.33 11.05
N ASP A 59 17.71 6.64 9.91
CA ASP A 59 19.00 6.10 9.50
C ASP A 59 19.73 7.08 8.57
N GLY A 60 21.05 7.18 8.75
CA GLY A 60 21.91 8.00 7.90
C GLY A 60 21.49 9.48 7.79
N GLY A 61 20.86 10.05 8.82
CA GLY A 61 20.35 11.42 8.81
C GLY A 61 18.94 11.58 8.22
N ASN A 62 18.30 10.49 7.79
CA ASN A 62 17.01 10.51 7.12
C ASN A 62 15.93 9.84 7.96
N TYR A 63 14.71 10.38 7.87
CA TYR A 63 13.51 9.77 8.44
C TYR A 63 12.75 8.99 7.37
N TYR A 64 12.26 7.83 7.76
CA TYR A 64 11.44 6.96 6.92
C TYR A 64 10.11 6.65 7.60
N ASN A 65 9.01 6.73 6.88
CA ASN A 65 7.77 6.09 7.27
C ASN A 65 7.91 4.59 6.97
N SER A 66 7.78 3.74 7.98
CA SER A 66 8.13 2.34 7.81
C SER A 66 7.18 1.36 8.50
N MET A 67 7.21 0.13 8.03
CA MET A 67 6.64 -1.04 8.70
C MET A 67 7.79 -1.93 9.17
N GLU A 68 7.73 -2.36 10.41
CA GLU A 68 8.74 -3.18 11.05
C GLU A 68 8.17 -4.53 11.49
N LEU A 69 8.90 -5.59 11.20
CA LEU A 69 8.67 -6.92 11.74
C LEU A 69 9.48 -7.09 13.02
N ILE A 70 8.79 -7.28 14.14
CA ILE A 70 9.41 -7.65 15.41
C ILE A 70 8.96 -9.07 15.77
N GLN A 71 9.91 -9.93 16.11
CA GLN A 71 9.64 -11.29 16.55
C GLN A 71 10.65 -11.71 17.61
N ASN A 72 10.17 -12.34 18.68
CA ASN A 72 11.01 -12.80 19.79
C ASN A 72 11.89 -11.68 20.38
N GLY A 73 11.32 -10.51 20.60
CA GLY A 73 12.03 -9.35 21.16
C GLY A 73 13.06 -8.71 20.22
N LYS A 74 13.03 -9.02 18.93
CA LYS A 74 14.03 -8.53 17.97
C LYS A 74 13.37 -7.94 16.71
N SER A 75 13.91 -6.84 16.22
CA SER A 75 13.63 -6.34 14.88
C SER A 75 14.30 -7.26 13.84
N LEU A 76 13.51 -7.85 12.96
CA LEU A 76 14.01 -8.82 11.98
C LEU A 76 14.01 -8.25 10.55
N ALA A 77 13.05 -7.44 10.20
CA ALA A 77 12.92 -6.86 8.86
C ALA A 77 12.20 -5.53 8.91
N ARG A 78 12.42 -4.70 7.92
CA ARG A 78 11.78 -3.41 7.77
C ARG A 78 11.47 -3.15 6.30
N TYR A 79 10.32 -2.53 6.06
CA TYR A 79 9.94 -1.95 4.80
C TYR A 79 9.79 -0.44 4.98
N ALA A 80 10.48 0.35 4.20
CA ALA A 80 10.34 1.80 4.18
C ALA A 80 9.45 2.23 3.01
N LYS A 81 8.48 3.11 3.28
CA LYS A 81 7.53 3.62 2.30
C LYS A 81 8.24 4.21 1.08
N GLU A 82 7.88 3.75 -0.12
CA GLU A 82 8.50 4.18 -1.38
C GLU A 82 7.74 5.35 -2.02
N HIS A 83 6.41 5.30 -2.01
CA HIS A 83 5.55 6.35 -2.55
C HIS A 83 5.05 7.27 -1.45
N LEU A 84 5.74 8.39 -1.27
CA LEU A 84 5.40 9.41 -0.29
C LEU A 84 4.26 10.29 -0.78
N VAL A 85 3.47 10.82 0.16
CA VAL A 85 2.41 11.79 -0.12
C VAL A 85 3.03 13.18 -0.36
N PRO A 86 2.88 13.76 -1.56
CA PRO A 86 3.35 15.12 -1.82
C PRO A 86 2.70 16.12 -0.85
N PHE A 87 3.47 17.07 -0.33
CA PHE A 87 3.09 18.09 0.64
C PHE A 87 2.64 17.58 2.02
N GLY A 88 2.47 16.26 2.18
CA GLY A 88 2.16 15.63 3.46
C GLY A 88 3.38 14.97 4.10
N GLU A 89 4.19 14.29 3.31
CA GLU A 89 5.37 13.57 3.77
C GLU A 89 6.68 14.10 3.19
N TYR A 90 6.62 14.81 2.08
CA TYR A 90 7.77 15.50 1.49
C TYR A 90 7.31 16.73 0.70
N VAL A 91 8.25 17.65 0.48
CA VAL A 91 8.05 18.81 -0.40
C VAL A 91 8.66 18.50 -1.76
N PRO A 92 7.88 18.52 -2.86
CA PRO A 92 8.44 18.36 -4.20
C PRO A 92 9.45 19.47 -4.50
N SER A 93 10.65 19.11 -4.97
CA SER A 93 11.68 20.07 -5.39
C SER A 93 11.32 20.69 -6.74
N LEU A 94 10.50 21.74 -6.73
CA LEU A 94 10.16 22.52 -7.91
C LEU A 94 10.78 23.91 -7.79
N PRO A 95 11.37 24.48 -8.87
CA PRO A 95 12.13 25.74 -8.80
C PRO A 95 11.38 26.93 -8.21
N PHE A 96 10.04 26.94 -8.30
CA PHE A 96 9.20 28.02 -7.74
C PHE A 96 8.68 27.71 -6.33
N LEU A 97 8.90 26.50 -5.80
CA LEU A 97 8.47 26.10 -4.45
C LEU A 97 9.57 26.26 -3.40
N SER A 98 10.81 26.56 -3.79
CA SER A 98 11.92 26.73 -2.84
C SER A 98 11.64 27.76 -1.75
N TYR A 99 10.91 28.83 -2.09
CA TYR A 99 10.46 29.81 -1.09
C TYR A 99 9.51 29.23 -0.03
N PHE A 100 8.78 28.17 -0.37
CA PHE A 100 7.84 27.50 0.54
C PHE A 100 8.43 26.28 1.25
N GLU A 101 9.63 25.82 0.88
CA GLU A 101 10.27 24.64 1.47
C GLU A 101 10.44 24.79 2.98
N GLU A 102 10.89 25.96 3.46
CA GLU A 102 11.04 26.22 4.90
C GLU A 102 9.69 26.24 5.63
N ILE A 103 8.65 26.79 5.03
CA ILE A 103 7.30 26.84 5.61
C ILE A 103 6.69 25.45 5.62
N LEU A 104 6.80 24.70 4.54
CA LEU A 104 6.22 23.35 4.42
C LEU A 104 6.98 22.33 5.27
N ALA A 105 8.29 22.48 5.45
CA ALA A 105 9.09 21.66 6.34
C ALA A 105 8.67 21.76 7.82
N GLN A 106 8.03 22.86 8.22
CA GLN A 106 7.47 23.02 9.56
C GLN A 106 6.17 22.22 9.77
N TYR A 107 5.44 21.89 8.70
CA TYR A 107 4.13 21.22 8.76
C TYR A 107 4.15 19.76 8.31
N GLY A 108 5.13 19.35 7.53
CA GLY A 108 5.28 17.97 7.09
C GLY A 108 6.68 17.47 7.43
N GLY A 109 6.80 16.48 8.28
CA GLY A 109 8.07 15.82 8.51
C GLY A 109 8.67 15.40 7.16
N ALA A 110 9.92 15.78 6.88
CA ALA A 110 10.59 15.40 5.65
C ALA A 110 10.96 13.92 5.72
N TYR A 111 10.04 13.06 5.31
CA TYR A 111 10.35 11.65 5.09
C TYR A 111 11.14 11.46 3.79
N THR A 112 12.02 10.49 3.82
CA THR A 112 12.78 10.04 2.66
C THR A 112 12.12 8.80 2.06
N SER A 113 12.03 8.74 0.73
CA SER A 113 11.53 7.57 0.02
C SER A 113 12.42 6.35 0.29
N GLY A 114 11.79 5.24 0.64
CA GLY A 114 12.46 3.97 0.85
C GLY A 114 13.03 3.37 -0.44
N LYS A 115 14.05 2.53 -0.27
CA LYS A 115 14.61 1.69 -1.35
C LYS A 115 14.65 0.27 -0.84
N ASN A 116 13.62 -0.51 -1.17
CA ASN A 116 13.50 -1.88 -0.71
C ASN A 116 13.87 -2.85 -1.83
N GLU A 117 14.90 -3.67 -1.65
CA GLU A 117 15.37 -4.58 -2.70
C GLU A 117 14.25 -5.50 -3.23
N LYS A 118 13.57 -6.20 -2.35
CA LYS A 118 12.50 -7.14 -2.70
C LYS A 118 11.11 -6.55 -2.48
N GLY A 119 10.96 -5.66 -1.50
CA GLY A 119 9.67 -5.09 -1.09
C GLY A 119 8.68 -6.12 -0.52
N ILE A 120 9.18 -7.29 -0.08
CA ILE A 120 8.42 -8.37 0.56
C ILE A 120 9.13 -8.74 1.86
N ILE A 121 8.39 -8.93 2.92
CA ILE A 121 8.88 -9.36 4.23
C ILE A 121 8.58 -10.85 4.38
N ASP A 122 9.65 -11.66 4.48
CA ASP A 122 9.57 -13.09 4.72
C ASP A 122 9.95 -13.40 6.17
N PHE A 123 9.15 -14.22 6.86
CA PHE A 123 9.46 -14.66 8.23
C PHE A 123 8.86 -16.03 8.55
N ARG A 124 9.42 -16.67 9.58
CA ARG A 124 8.91 -17.95 10.10
C ARG A 124 7.83 -17.67 11.14
N PHE A 125 6.67 -18.28 10.96
CA PHE A 125 5.60 -18.26 11.94
C PHE A 125 5.11 -19.70 12.15
N GLN A 126 5.31 -20.21 13.36
CA GLN A 126 5.19 -21.65 13.63
C GLN A 126 6.08 -22.45 12.65
N ASP A 127 5.52 -23.44 11.96
CA ASP A 127 6.26 -24.29 11.02
C ASP A 127 6.25 -23.80 9.57
N LYS A 128 5.64 -22.63 9.31
CA LYS A 128 5.47 -22.08 7.95
C LYS A 128 6.30 -20.82 7.73
N THR A 129 6.73 -20.62 6.50
CA THR A 129 7.20 -19.30 6.05
C THR A 129 5.99 -18.47 5.62
N VAL A 130 5.88 -17.28 6.16
CA VAL A 130 4.87 -16.28 5.77
C VAL A 130 5.57 -15.18 5.01
N SER A 131 5.08 -14.87 3.82
CA SER A 131 5.57 -13.79 2.95
C SER A 131 4.49 -12.71 2.86
N VAL A 132 4.84 -11.51 3.28
CA VAL A 132 3.92 -10.37 3.34
C VAL A 132 4.40 -9.30 2.37
N LEU A 133 3.51 -8.80 1.51
CA LEU A 133 3.76 -7.64 0.67
C LEU A 133 3.18 -6.39 1.34
N PRO A 134 4.04 -5.52 1.91
CA PRO A 134 3.60 -4.33 2.60
C PRO A 134 3.21 -3.20 1.64
N LEU A 135 2.18 -2.46 2.01
CA LEU A 135 1.73 -1.22 1.38
C LEU A 135 1.41 -0.22 2.49
N ILE A 136 2.13 0.88 2.57
CA ILE A 136 1.89 1.89 3.61
C ILE A 136 0.97 2.97 3.07
N CYS A 137 -0.26 3.07 3.65
CA CYS A 137 -1.23 4.14 3.40
C CYS A 137 -1.49 4.35 1.90
N TYR A 138 -1.13 5.52 1.40
CA TYR A 138 -1.26 5.98 0.02
C TYR A 138 -0.70 4.99 -1.04
N GLU A 139 0.24 4.14 -0.68
CA GLU A 139 0.79 3.13 -1.59
C GLU A 139 -0.26 2.14 -2.13
N ALA A 140 -1.35 1.91 -1.40
CA ALA A 140 -2.44 1.06 -1.87
C ALA A 140 -3.17 1.59 -3.12
N ILE A 141 -3.00 2.87 -3.46
CA ILE A 141 -3.59 3.47 -4.67
C ILE A 141 -2.82 3.06 -5.93
N PHE A 142 -1.54 2.74 -5.81
CA PHE A 142 -0.63 2.49 -6.92
C PHE A 142 -0.52 1.00 -7.26
N PRO A 143 -1.16 0.52 -8.34
CA PRO A 143 -1.09 -0.90 -8.74
C PRO A 143 0.34 -1.35 -9.05
N GLU A 144 1.18 -0.45 -9.54
CA GLU A 144 2.55 -0.76 -9.94
C GLU A 144 3.42 -1.23 -8.78
N LEU A 145 3.19 -0.79 -7.56
CA LEU A 145 3.92 -1.28 -6.39
C LEU A 145 3.62 -2.76 -6.12
N THR A 146 2.39 -3.18 -6.37
CA THR A 146 1.98 -4.57 -6.17
C THR A 146 2.49 -5.45 -7.30
N TRP A 147 2.17 -5.12 -8.56
CA TRP A 147 2.54 -6.01 -9.66
C TRP A 147 4.04 -6.07 -9.91
N LYS A 148 4.80 -4.96 -9.76
CA LYS A 148 6.26 -4.97 -9.90
C LYS A 148 6.93 -5.90 -8.90
N ARG A 149 6.48 -5.89 -7.64
CA ARG A 149 7.05 -6.73 -6.58
C ARG A 149 6.69 -8.21 -6.75
N LEU A 150 5.52 -8.51 -7.35
CA LEU A 150 5.10 -9.87 -7.63
C LEU A 150 5.69 -10.45 -8.93
N GLN A 151 6.37 -9.65 -9.75
CA GLN A 151 7.13 -10.14 -10.90
C GLN A 151 8.32 -10.99 -10.44
N GLY A 152 8.23 -12.30 -10.63
CA GLY A 152 9.26 -13.26 -10.22
C GLY A 152 9.37 -13.51 -8.71
N ASN A 153 8.46 -12.93 -7.91
CA ASN A 153 8.35 -13.16 -6.46
C ASN A 153 6.96 -13.68 -6.10
N SER A 154 6.81 -14.13 -4.86
CA SER A 154 5.53 -14.57 -4.31
C SER A 154 5.28 -13.95 -2.95
N ALA A 155 4.00 -13.71 -2.64
CA ALA A 155 3.53 -13.36 -1.31
C ALA A 155 2.33 -14.21 -0.94
N HIS A 156 2.01 -14.29 0.34
CA HIS A 156 0.83 -14.98 0.84
C HIS A 156 -0.31 -14.03 1.15
N VAL A 157 0.03 -12.77 1.44
CA VAL A 157 -0.93 -11.74 1.87
C VAL A 157 -0.38 -10.34 1.55
N LEU A 158 -1.27 -9.45 1.14
CA LEU A 158 -1.02 -8.02 1.12
C LEU A 158 -1.24 -7.47 2.52
N LEU A 159 -0.40 -6.55 2.96
CA LEU A 159 -0.54 -5.89 4.25
C LEU A 159 -0.57 -4.37 4.05
N ASN A 160 -1.75 -3.79 4.19
CA ASN A 160 -1.92 -2.33 4.12
C ASN A 160 -2.06 -1.75 5.52
N VAL A 161 -1.06 -1.01 5.96
CA VAL A 161 -1.13 -0.21 7.20
C VAL A 161 -1.35 1.25 6.84
N SER A 162 -2.31 1.91 7.49
CA SER A 162 -2.74 3.26 7.12
C SER A 162 -3.05 4.12 8.33
N ASN A 163 -2.95 5.44 8.12
CA ASN A 163 -3.45 6.44 9.05
C ASN A 163 -4.38 7.40 8.29
N ASP A 164 -5.67 7.18 8.41
CA ASP A 164 -6.70 7.94 7.68
C ASP A 164 -7.18 9.18 8.46
N ALA A 165 -6.48 9.59 9.53
CA ALA A 165 -6.86 10.74 10.36
C ALA A 165 -6.95 12.07 9.58
N TRP A 166 -6.24 12.17 8.46
CA TRP A 166 -6.26 13.33 7.57
C TRP A 166 -7.60 13.55 6.85
N TYR A 167 -8.40 12.48 6.72
CA TYR A 167 -9.59 12.48 5.88
C TYR A 167 -10.89 12.81 6.63
N ASP A 168 -10.84 12.79 7.99
CA ASP A 168 -12.02 12.96 8.83
C ASP A 168 -13.19 12.07 8.38
N LYS A 169 -14.44 12.45 8.67
CA LYS A 169 -15.66 11.73 8.29
C LYS A 169 -16.13 12.11 6.87
N THR A 170 -15.24 11.92 5.89
CA THR A 170 -15.54 12.17 4.48
C THR A 170 -15.69 10.87 3.70
N SER A 171 -15.82 10.95 2.38
CA SER A 171 -15.80 9.76 1.49
C SER A 171 -14.38 9.20 1.28
N ALA A 172 -13.33 9.94 1.62
CA ALA A 172 -11.96 9.56 1.31
C ALA A 172 -11.51 8.25 1.99
N PRO A 173 -11.80 7.95 3.28
CA PRO A 173 -11.50 6.65 3.88
C PRO A 173 -12.11 5.46 3.13
N TYR A 174 -13.32 5.62 2.60
CA TYR A 174 -13.99 4.58 1.80
C TYR A 174 -13.32 4.39 0.44
N GLN A 175 -12.98 5.48 -0.25
CA GLN A 175 -12.23 5.42 -1.52
C GLN A 175 -10.86 4.77 -1.32
N HIS A 176 -10.20 5.05 -0.21
CA HIS A 176 -8.93 4.44 0.16
C HIS A 176 -9.08 2.94 0.43
N LEU A 177 -10.14 2.51 1.14
CA LEU A 177 -10.47 1.10 1.34
C LEU A 177 -10.71 0.40 -0.01
N TYR A 178 -11.51 1.00 -0.91
CA TYR A 178 -11.79 0.38 -2.21
C TYR A 178 -10.56 0.31 -3.11
N SER A 179 -9.61 1.25 -3.00
CA SER A 179 -8.31 1.12 -3.67
C SER A 179 -7.55 -0.10 -3.15
N ALA A 180 -7.57 -0.35 -1.85
CA ALA A 180 -6.98 -1.55 -1.25
C ALA A 180 -7.67 -2.84 -1.72
N VAL A 181 -9.02 -2.84 -1.82
CA VAL A 181 -9.81 -3.96 -2.40
C VAL A 181 -9.34 -4.28 -3.81
N MET A 182 -9.13 -3.27 -4.65
CA MET A 182 -8.64 -3.49 -6.03
C MET A 182 -7.28 -4.18 -6.05
N ARG A 183 -6.37 -3.85 -5.12
CA ARG A 183 -5.06 -4.55 -5.02
C ARG A 183 -5.23 -6.03 -4.76
N SER A 184 -6.20 -6.44 -3.93
CA SER A 184 -6.48 -7.85 -3.67
C SER A 184 -6.96 -8.58 -4.93
N VAL A 185 -7.90 -7.97 -5.66
CA VAL A 185 -8.43 -8.55 -6.92
C VAL A 185 -7.35 -8.68 -7.98
N GLU A 186 -6.60 -7.61 -8.20
CA GLU A 186 -5.53 -7.56 -9.21
C GLU A 186 -4.41 -8.57 -8.93
N SER A 187 -4.03 -8.74 -7.68
CA SER A 187 -2.96 -9.66 -7.30
C SER A 187 -3.44 -11.09 -7.11
N GLY A 188 -4.73 -11.32 -6.81
CA GLY A 188 -5.23 -12.62 -6.38
C GLY A 188 -4.79 -12.99 -4.96
N LEU A 189 -4.39 -12.01 -4.15
CA LEU A 189 -3.96 -12.20 -2.77
C LEU A 189 -4.99 -11.63 -1.79
N PRO A 190 -5.21 -12.29 -0.64
CA PRO A 190 -5.96 -11.67 0.44
C PRO A 190 -5.20 -10.47 0.99
N MET A 191 -5.92 -9.54 1.63
CA MET A 191 -5.32 -8.37 2.28
C MET A 191 -5.76 -8.26 3.73
N ILE A 192 -4.79 -7.92 4.57
CA ILE A 192 -4.99 -7.41 5.92
C ILE A 192 -4.80 -5.90 5.86
N ARG A 193 -5.84 -5.14 6.20
CA ARG A 193 -5.76 -3.69 6.33
C ARG A 193 -5.92 -3.31 7.79
N ALA A 194 -4.93 -2.59 8.34
CA ALA A 194 -4.98 -1.99 9.66
C ALA A 194 -4.89 -0.47 9.52
N SER A 195 -5.94 0.24 9.94
CA SER A 195 -6.02 1.69 9.78
C SER A 195 -6.27 2.38 11.11
N ASN A 196 -5.49 3.44 11.38
CA ASN A 196 -5.77 4.35 12.49
C ASN A 196 -6.88 5.31 12.06
N THR A 197 -7.93 5.42 12.85
CA THR A 197 -9.17 6.20 12.60
C THR A 197 -9.97 5.80 11.36
N GLY A 198 -9.35 5.15 10.38
CA GLY A 198 -9.99 4.65 9.18
C GLY A 198 -10.61 3.25 9.37
N ILE A 199 -10.96 2.63 8.25
CA ILE A 199 -11.57 1.30 8.25
C ILE A 199 -10.47 0.24 8.19
N SER A 200 -10.34 -0.57 9.26
CA SER A 200 -9.56 -1.81 9.24
C SER A 200 -10.40 -2.92 8.62
N ALA A 201 -9.78 -3.82 7.86
CA ALA A 201 -10.53 -4.86 7.17
C ALA A 201 -9.68 -6.10 6.87
N PHE A 202 -10.37 -7.25 6.79
CA PHE A 202 -9.89 -8.43 6.09
C PHE A 202 -10.59 -8.55 4.74
N ILE A 203 -9.82 -8.62 3.67
CA ILE A 203 -10.30 -8.66 2.29
C ILE A 203 -9.79 -9.96 1.67
N ASP A 204 -10.67 -10.73 1.04
CA ASP A 204 -10.24 -11.95 0.37
C ASP A 204 -9.63 -11.66 -1.02
N LYS A 205 -9.09 -12.69 -1.65
CA LYS A 205 -8.45 -12.59 -2.96
C LYS A 205 -9.39 -12.20 -4.12
N TYR A 206 -10.70 -12.20 -3.88
CA TYR A 206 -11.73 -11.78 -4.82
C TYR A 206 -12.24 -10.37 -4.54
N GLY A 207 -11.66 -9.68 -3.54
CA GLY A 207 -12.07 -8.34 -3.15
C GLY A 207 -13.29 -8.29 -2.23
N GLN A 208 -13.74 -9.43 -1.70
CA GLN A 208 -14.85 -9.44 -0.75
C GLN A 208 -14.33 -9.08 0.64
N ILE A 209 -14.95 -8.09 1.26
CA ILE A 209 -14.64 -7.69 2.64
C ILE A 209 -15.29 -8.71 3.57
N GLN A 210 -14.47 -9.50 4.26
CA GLN A 210 -14.90 -10.56 5.16
C GLN A 210 -15.25 -10.02 6.54
N MET A 211 -14.49 -9.02 7.00
CA MET A 211 -14.69 -8.30 8.26
C MET A 211 -14.17 -6.88 8.10
N GLN A 212 -14.81 -5.92 8.76
CA GLN A 212 -14.32 -4.53 8.82
C GLN A 212 -14.77 -3.86 10.12
N THR A 213 -14.04 -2.80 10.51
CA THR A 213 -14.41 -1.88 11.59
C THR A 213 -15.22 -0.71 11.04
N GLU A 214 -15.85 0.04 11.93
CA GLU A 214 -16.37 1.37 11.61
C GLU A 214 -15.26 2.44 11.67
N LEU A 215 -15.55 3.63 11.14
CA LEU A 215 -14.66 4.78 11.25
C LEU A 215 -14.60 5.27 12.70
N PHE A 216 -13.40 5.64 13.16
CA PHE A 216 -13.15 6.21 14.48
C PHE A 216 -13.54 5.29 15.65
N THR A 217 -13.55 3.98 15.44
CA THR A 217 -13.79 2.99 16.51
C THR A 217 -12.49 2.38 17.01
N ASP A 218 -12.51 1.99 18.29
CA ASP A 218 -11.42 1.29 18.95
C ASP A 218 -11.72 -0.21 18.95
N GLU A 219 -11.39 -0.87 17.85
CA GLU A 219 -11.70 -2.27 17.64
C GLU A 219 -10.46 -3.06 17.19
N SER A 220 -10.47 -4.35 17.51
CA SER A 220 -9.53 -5.33 16.95
C SER A 220 -10.30 -6.40 16.18
N LEU A 221 -9.81 -6.73 15.00
CA LEU A 221 -10.34 -7.81 14.18
C LEU A 221 -9.41 -9.01 14.24
N THR A 222 -9.97 -10.21 14.28
CA THR A 222 -9.20 -11.46 14.28
C THR A 222 -9.73 -12.41 13.23
N MET A 223 -8.82 -12.98 12.43
CA MET A 223 -9.15 -13.93 11.38
C MET A 223 -8.02 -14.95 11.17
N PRO A 224 -8.32 -16.21 10.87
CA PRO A 224 -7.31 -17.16 10.45
C PRO A 224 -6.65 -16.77 9.13
N LEU A 225 -5.31 -16.78 9.07
CA LEU A 225 -4.55 -16.57 7.84
C LEU A 225 -4.23 -17.89 7.16
N ALA A 226 -4.77 -18.11 5.97
CA ALA A 226 -4.42 -19.26 5.15
C ALA A 226 -3.15 -18.96 4.33
N VAL A 227 -2.04 -19.62 4.68
CA VAL A 227 -0.80 -19.58 3.90
C VAL A 227 -0.94 -20.58 2.74
N ARG A 228 -1.13 -20.08 1.53
CA ARG A 228 -1.30 -20.87 0.31
C ARG A 228 -0.23 -20.51 -0.71
N THR A 229 0.07 -21.43 -1.63
CA THR A 229 0.93 -21.13 -2.79
C THR A 229 0.32 -20.00 -3.61
N TYR A 230 1.15 -19.02 -3.95
CA TYR A 230 0.76 -17.90 -4.79
C TYR A 230 0.65 -18.32 -6.25
N GLU A 231 -0.46 -17.97 -6.86
CA GLU A 231 -0.69 -18.12 -8.31
C GLU A 231 -0.98 -16.73 -8.87
N PRO A 232 -0.12 -16.20 -9.77
CA PRO A 232 -0.29 -14.86 -10.32
C PRO A 232 -1.56 -14.80 -11.17
N THR A 233 -2.29 -13.70 -11.04
CA THR A 233 -3.44 -13.41 -11.91
C THR A 233 -2.99 -13.04 -13.33
N VAL A 234 -3.93 -13.10 -14.27
CA VAL A 234 -3.70 -12.59 -15.64
C VAL A 234 -3.28 -11.12 -15.62
N PHE A 235 -3.85 -10.32 -14.70
CA PHE A 235 -3.46 -8.91 -14.53
C PHE A 235 -1.98 -8.78 -14.18
N ILE A 236 -1.47 -9.52 -13.21
CA ILE A 236 -0.04 -9.46 -12.83
C ILE A 236 0.86 -9.76 -14.02
N GLY A 237 0.50 -10.73 -14.87
CA GLY A 237 1.25 -11.06 -16.08
C GLY A 237 1.19 -9.97 -17.16
N LEU A 238 0.05 -9.32 -17.33
CA LEU A 238 -0.17 -8.33 -18.40
C LEU A 238 0.13 -6.89 -17.97
N ALA A 239 0.13 -6.56 -16.68
CA ALA A 239 0.28 -5.20 -16.17
C ALA A 239 1.44 -4.42 -16.79
N PRO A 240 2.67 -4.98 -16.99
CA PRO A 240 3.78 -4.27 -17.61
C PRO A 240 3.47 -3.83 -19.05
N TYR A 241 2.60 -4.54 -19.75
CA TYR A 241 2.30 -4.35 -21.17
C TYR A 241 1.05 -3.50 -21.44
N LEU A 242 0.19 -3.30 -20.42
CA LEU A 242 -1.08 -2.57 -20.57
C LEU A 242 -0.93 -1.16 -21.20
N PRO A 243 0.08 -0.33 -20.84
CA PRO A 243 0.26 0.97 -21.47
C PRO A 243 0.55 0.84 -22.98
N TYR A 244 1.37 -0.13 -23.37
CA TYR A 244 1.73 -0.37 -24.78
C TYR A 244 0.54 -0.90 -25.57
N ILE A 245 -0.23 -1.82 -25.00
CA ILE A 245 -1.48 -2.32 -25.59
C ILE A 245 -2.44 -1.15 -25.82
N GLY A 246 -2.59 -0.26 -24.84
CA GLY A 246 -3.43 0.93 -24.96
C GLY A 246 -3.00 1.84 -26.12
N ILE A 247 -1.70 2.12 -26.25
CA ILE A 247 -1.15 2.94 -27.34
C ILE A 247 -1.43 2.30 -28.70
N VAL A 248 -1.19 0.99 -28.82
CA VAL A 248 -1.42 0.24 -30.07
C VAL A 248 -2.90 0.27 -30.46
N LEU A 249 -3.79 -0.04 -29.52
CA LEU A 249 -5.23 0.01 -29.75
C LEU A 249 -5.71 1.40 -30.16
N PHE A 250 -5.22 2.45 -29.48
CA PHE A 250 -5.54 3.82 -29.83
C PHE A 250 -5.08 4.16 -31.26
N GLY A 251 -3.85 3.77 -31.63
CA GLY A 251 -3.33 3.94 -32.99
C GLY A 251 -4.19 3.25 -34.05
N PHE A 252 -4.61 2.00 -33.79
CA PHE A 252 -5.53 1.29 -34.66
C PHE A 252 -6.88 2.00 -34.82
N LEU A 253 -7.48 2.46 -33.72
CA LEU A 253 -8.76 3.18 -33.77
C LEU A 253 -8.66 4.46 -34.60
N GLN A 254 -7.58 5.23 -34.44
CA GLN A 254 -7.34 6.44 -35.25
C GLN A 254 -7.17 6.12 -36.72
N MET A 255 -6.39 5.09 -37.04
CA MET A 255 -6.18 4.66 -38.42
C MET A 255 -7.51 4.22 -39.07
N PHE A 256 -8.33 3.46 -38.34
CA PHE A 256 -9.64 3.03 -38.81
C PHE A 256 -10.59 4.21 -39.04
N GLY A 257 -10.58 5.21 -38.16
CA GLY A 257 -11.36 6.46 -38.28
C GLY A 257 -10.98 7.22 -39.54
N VAL A 258 -9.68 7.38 -39.81
CA VAL A 258 -9.17 8.06 -41.02
C VAL A 258 -9.54 7.29 -42.30
N LEU A 259 -9.39 5.96 -42.29
CA LEU A 259 -9.77 5.12 -43.44
C LEU A 259 -11.26 5.22 -43.73
N ARG A 260 -12.10 5.13 -42.73
CA ARG A 260 -13.55 5.26 -42.86
C ARG A 260 -13.96 6.63 -43.41
N HIS A 261 -13.38 7.72 -42.88
CA HIS A 261 -13.63 9.07 -43.40
C HIS A 261 -13.24 9.24 -44.86
N ARG A 262 -12.12 8.62 -45.31
CA ARG A 262 -11.70 8.65 -46.71
C ARG A 262 -12.63 7.87 -47.64
N LEU A 263 -13.25 6.81 -47.14
CA LEU A 263 -14.19 6.01 -47.89
C LEU A 263 -15.59 6.66 -47.98
N GLU A 264 -15.96 7.45 -47.00
CA GLU A 264 -17.25 8.15 -46.91
C GLU A 264 -17.24 9.52 -47.64
N THR A 265 -16.06 10.11 -47.92
CA THR A 265 -15.95 11.32 -48.75
C THR A 265 -15.88 10.95 -50.23
N PRO A 266 -16.95 11.15 -51.04
CA PRO A 266 -16.89 10.93 -52.46
C PRO A 266 -15.89 11.89 -53.07
N HIS A 267 -15.04 11.41 -53.96
CA HIS A 267 -14.21 12.24 -54.80
C HIS A 267 -15.13 13.18 -55.57
N GLY A 268 -15.16 14.46 -55.14
CA GLY A 268 -15.85 15.49 -55.89
C GLY A 268 -15.37 15.51 -57.32
N GLY A 269 -16.28 15.06 -58.22
CA GLY A 269 -16.08 15.11 -59.66
C GLY A 269 -15.73 16.53 -60.06
N LYS A 270 -14.60 16.71 -60.71
CA LYS A 270 -14.30 17.90 -61.49
C LYS A 270 -15.24 17.90 -62.67
N ASP A 271 -16.41 18.48 -62.51
CA ASP A 271 -17.21 18.89 -63.71
C ASP A 271 -16.39 19.92 -64.46
N ARG A 272 -15.87 19.45 -65.60
CA ARG A 272 -15.38 20.30 -66.63
C ARG A 272 -16.58 21.07 -67.19
N ALA A 273 -16.72 22.34 -66.85
CA ALA A 273 -17.58 23.22 -67.64
C ALA A 273 -16.94 23.33 -69.00
N GLY A 274 -17.61 22.78 -69.99
CA GLY A 274 -17.32 22.93 -71.38
C GLY A 274 -17.62 24.38 -71.84
N THR A 275 -16.78 24.85 -72.64
CA THR A 275 -16.94 26.02 -73.52
C THR A 275 -18.11 25.88 -74.44
N ASP A 276 -18.94 26.89 -74.49
CA ASP A 276 -19.42 27.50 -75.77
C ASP A 276 -19.77 28.95 -75.52
#